data_ce45b00c6ca65f510fab7fb84918bdc0
#
_entry.id   ce45b00c6ca65f510fab7fb84918bdc0
#
_cell.length_a   1.000
_cell.length_b   1.000
_cell.length_c   1.000
_cell.angle_alpha   90.00
_cell.angle_beta   90.00
_cell.angle_gamma   90.00
#
_symmetry.space_group_name_H-M   'P 1'
#
loop_
_entity.id
_entity.type
_entity.pdbx_description
1 polymer ?
#
loop_
_entity_poly.entity_id
_entity_poly.type
_entity_poly.pdbx_seq_one_letter_code
_entity_poly.pdbx_strand_id
1 'polypeptide(L)'
;QGSCSFYGSAKVVPGCIIELKGLGKRFNGNLFVGSVTHTIENNEWMTEAGAGVSSLNITDETDVVSPSASGFLPGLQGLHAAVVRKLDGDPLKEYRIQIELPWMDGKNKLLWARLSTMYATNASGNFFLPEPDDEVVVGFMNEDPGHPIILGGVYGEKHKPPYEYEAKNNTKAIVTREKMRI
;
A
#
# COMPACT_ATOMS: atom_id res chain seq x y z
N GLN A 1 28.77 -5.71 14.59
CA GLN A 1 29.11 -4.69 13.58
C GLN A 1 30.09 -3.69 14.22
N GLY A 2 31.07 -3.21 13.47
CA GLY A 2 32.00 -2.20 13.88
C GLY A 2 32.42 -1.36 12.69
N SER A 3 33.06 -0.22 12.94
CA SER A 3 33.64 0.61 11.89
C SER A 3 35.04 1.03 12.28
N CYS A 4 35.86 1.40 11.32
CA CYS A 4 37.14 2.04 11.55
C CYS A 4 37.26 3.31 10.71
N SER A 5 37.75 4.39 11.34
CA SER A 5 37.92 5.69 10.70
C SER A 5 39.41 6.01 10.56
N PHE A 6 39.78 6.54 9.42
CA PHE A 6 41.16 6.93 9.09
C PHE A 6 41.15 8.11 8.11
N TYR A 7 42.34 8.71 7.90
CA TYR A 7 42.48 9.78 6.91
C TYR A 7 42.08 9.33 5.52
N GLY A 8 41.49 10.23 4.74
CA GLY A 8 40.86 9.98 3.47
C GLY A 8 41.65 9.08 2.52
N SER A 9 40.99 8.07 1.98
CA SER A 9 41.58 7.15 1.02
C SER A 9 40.57 6.71 -0.01
N ALA A 10 40.80 7.04 -1.27
CA ALA A 10 40.02 6.59 -2.41
C ALA A 10 40.25 5.12 -2.78
N LYS A 11 41.20 4.44 -2.12
CA LYS A 11 41.51 3.01 -2.40
C LYS A 11 40.59 2.04 -1.70
N VAL A 12 39.91 2.50 -0.66
CA VAL A 12 38.98 1.67 0.11
C VAL A 12 37.60 1.79 -0.52
N VAL A 13 37.07 0.67 -0.99
CA VAL A 13 35.75 0.56 -1.62
C VAL A 13 34.98 -0.59 -0.99
N PRO A 14 33.63 -0.55 -1.01
CA PRO A 14 32.82 -1.68 -0.56
C PRO A 14 33.20 -2.97 -1.29
N GLY A 15 33.27 -4.07 -0.55
CA GLY A 15 33.69 -5.39 -1.07
C GLY A 15 35.19 -5.66 -1.01
N CYS A 16 36.03 -4.69 -0.65
CA CYS A 16 37.47 -4.94 -0.44
C CYS A 16 37.75 -5.51 0.96
N ILE A 17 38.96 -6.07 1.11
CA ILE A 17 39.52 -6.51 2.40
C ILE A 17 40.64 -5.56 2.78
N ILE A 18 40.59 -5.00 3.98
CA ILE A 18 41.65 -4.19 4.55
C ILE A 18 42.29 -4.92 5.74
N GLU A 19 43.61 -4.80 5.90
CA GLU A 19 44.31 -5.37 7.02
C GLU A 19 44.46 -4.31 8.12
N LEU A 20 43.93 -4.59 9.31
CA LEU A 20 44.04 -3.74 10.48
C LEU A 20 45.29 -4.16 11.30
N LYS A 21 46.19 -3.21 11.60
CA LYS A 21 47.38 -3.40 12.38
C LYS A 21 47.48 -2.36 13.50
N GLY A 22 48.10 -2.74 14.61
CA GLY A 22 48.36 -1.82 15.70
C GLY A 22 47.19 -1.64 16.68
N LEU A 23 46.09 -2.37 16.52
CA LEU A 23 44.90 -2.27 17.37
C LEU A 23 44.86 -3.32 18.51
N GLY A 24 46.00 -4.00 18.74
CA GLY A 24 46.09 -5.07 19.72
C GLY A 24 45.65 -6.43 19.18
N LYS A 25 45.97 -7.50 19.92
CA LYS A 25 45.78 -8.90 19.47
C LYS A 25 44.32 -9.23 19.11
N ARG A 26 43.36 -8.52 19.67
CA ARG A 26 41.93 -8.80 19.50
C ARG A 26 41.35 -8.18 18.23
N PHE A 27 41.89 -7.05 17.78
CA PHE A 27 41.32 -6.26 16.67
C PHE A 27 42.23 -6.19 15.45
N ASN A 28 43.42 -6.77 15.51
CA ASN A 28 44.27 -6.93 14.33
C ASN A 28 43.73 -8.04 13.44
N GLY A 29 43.83 -7.86 12.15
CA GLY A 29 43.43 -8.86 11.16
C GLY A 29 42.74 -8.27 9.94
N ASN A 30 42.17 -9.14 9.14
CA ASN A 30 41.49 -8.77 7.91
C ASN A 30 40.06 -8.35 8.21
N LEU A 31 39.66 -7.17 7.69
CA LEU A 31 38.32 -6.62 7.75
C LEU A 31 37.70 -6.62 6.36
N PHE A 32 36.58 -7.28 6.19
CA PHE A 32 35.76 -7.13 5.00
C PHE A 32 34.99 -5.82 5.10
N VAL A 33 35.13 -4.95 4.10
CA VAL A 33 34.48 -3.64 4.03
C VAL A 33 33.11 -3.78 3.38
N GLY A 34 32.05 -3.61 4.17
CA GLY A 34 30.66 -3.64 3.70
C GLY A 34 30.15 -2.27 3.21
N SER A 35 30.63 -1.19 3.85
CA SER A 35 30.26 0.18 3.51
C SER A 35 31.43 1.14 3.67
N VAL A 36 31.42 2.22 2.90
CA VAL A 36 32.44 3.29 2.99
C VAL A 36 31.71 4.63 3.01
N THR A 37 32.03 5.45 4.00
CA THR A 37 31.56 6.84 4.11
C THR A 37 32.75 7.78 4.06
N HIS A 38 32.70 8.77 3.18
CA HIS A 38 33.69 9.83 3.12
C HIS A 38 33.09 11.12 3.66
N THR A 39 33.76 11.71 4.63
CA THR A 39 33.40 13.03 5.20
C THR A 39 34.50 14.02 4.91
N ILE A 40 34.16 15.15 4.30
CA ILE A 40 35.07 16.24 4.02
C ILE A 40 34.53 17.46 4.74
N GLU A 41 35.16 17.79 5.87
CA GLU A 41 34.77 18.94 6.70
C GLU A 41 36.03 19.67 7.18
N ASN A 42 35.97 20.98 7.34
CA ASN A 42 37.03 21.81 7.85
C ASN A 42 38.43 21.56 7.20
N ASN A 43 38.43 21.30 5.90
CA ASN A 43 39.62 20.98 5.11
C ASN A 43 40.29 19.64 5.49
N GLU A 44 39.59 18.78 6.20
CA GLU A 44 39.98 17.40 6.49
C GLU A 44 39.13 16.40 5.73
N TRP A 45 39.77 15.36 5.20
CA TRP A 45 39.08 14.23 4.57
C TRP A 45 39.26 13.01 5.44
N MET A 46 38.12 12.48 5.90
CA MET A 46 38.04 11.24 6.67
C MET A 46 37.31 10.17 5.89
N THR A 47 37.75 8.94 6.07
CA THR A 47 37.09 7.74 5.51
C THR A 47 36.71 6.83 6.65
N GLU A 48 35.46 6.45 6.72
CA GLU A 48 34.96 5.43 7.63
C GLU A 48 34.60 4.17 6.84
N ALA A 49 35.20 3.04 7.23
CA ALA A 49 34.96 1.72 6.67
C ALA A 49 34.10 0.90 7.64
N GLY A 50 32.89 0.55 7.24
CA GLY A 50 31.99 -0.33 8.00
C GLY A 50 32.36 -1.79 7.82
N ALA A 51 32.43 -2.53 8.92
CA ALA A 51 32.82 -3.94 8.98
C ALA A 51 31.66 -4.87 8.64
N GLY A 52 31.86 -5.74 7.66
CA GLY A 52 30.90 -6.78 7.26
C GLY A 52 29.69 -6.25 6.48
N VAL A 53 28.81 -7.15 6.12
CA VAL A 53 27.49 -6.86 5.53
C VAL A 53 26.39 -7.17 6.54
N SER A 54 25.28 -6.47 6.45
CA SER A 54 24.09 -6.82 7.22
C SER A 54 23.62 -8.23 6.86
N SER A 55 23.28 -9.02 7.87
CA SER A 55 22.62 -10.31 7.64
C SER A 55 21.14 -10.18 7.31
N LEU A 56 20.59 -8.98 7.46
CA LEU A 56 19.20 -8.67 7.10
C LEU A 56 19.12 -8.37 5.60
N ASN A 57 18.12 -8.94 4.95
CA ASN A 57 17.79 -8.52 3.60
C ASN A 57 17.23 -7.10 3.64
N ILE A 58 17.36 -6.36 2.56
CA ILE A 58 16.82 -4.99 2.48
C ILE A 58 15.31 -4.96 2.74
N THR A 59 14.59 -6.04 2.41
CA THR A 59 13.16 -6.21 2.67
C THR A 59 12.80 -6.45 4.13
N ASP A 60 13.79 -6.79 4.97
CA ASP A 60 13.61 -7.00 6.41
C ASP A 60 13.82 -5.71 7.22
N GLU A 61 14.26 -4.64 6.55
CA GLU A 61 14.38 -3.32 7.16
C GLU A 61 13.00 -2.68 7.27
N THR A 62 12.66 -2.18 8.45
CA THR A 62 11.34 -1.63 8.78
C THR A 62 10.95 -0.42 7.93
N ASP A 63 11.92 0.31 7.41
CA ASP A 63 11.71 1.51 6.60
C ASP A 63 11.65 1.23 5.08
N VAL A 64 11.91 -0.03 4.67
CA VAL A 64 11.87 -0.42 3.26
C VAL A 64 10.49 -0.99 2.93
N VAL A 65 9.62 -0.13 2.43
CA VAL A 65 8.28 -0.48 1.95
C VAL A 65 8.13 -0.13 0.47
N SER A 66 7.28 -0.87 -0.24
CA SER A 66 6.93 -0.50 -1.61
C SER A 66 6.25 0.87 -1.60
N PRO A 67 6.64 1.79 -2.48
CA PRO A 67 5.99 3.10 -2.53
C PRO A 67 4.53 2.94 -2.95
N SER A 68 3.65 3.66 -2.25
CA SER A 68 2.22 3.77 -2.60
C SER A 68 2.05 4.22 -4.04
N ALA A 69 1.05 3.71 -4.74
CA ALA A 69 0.77 4.02 -6.15
C ALA A 69 2.02 3.93 -7.04
N SER A 70 2.93 2.99 -6.72
CA SER A 70 4.22 2.82 -7.41
C SER A 70 5.08 4.08 -7.46
N GLY A 71 4.88 5.02 -6.55
CA GLY A 71 5.59 6.30 -6.49
C GLY A 71 5.17 7.34 -7.54
N PHE A 72 4.14 7.08 -8.35
CA PHE A 72 3.68 8.02 -9.40
C PHE A 72 2.67 9.03 -8.89
N LEU A 73 1.85 8.67 -7.89
CA LEU A 73 0.81 9.52 -7.33
C LEU A 73 0.88 9.49 -5.80
N PRO A 74 0.34 10.51 -5.11
CA PRO A 74 0.12 10.42 -3.68
C PRO A 74 -0.80 9.24 -3.37
N GLY A 75 -0.39 8.37 -2.45
CA GLY A 75 -1.17 7.21 -2.05
C GLY A 75 -2.44 7.58 -1.28
N LEU A 76 -3.55 6.89 -1.55
CA LEU A 76 -4.79 6.98 -0.78
C LEU A 76 -4.89 5.77 0.16
N GLN A 77 -4.58 6.01 1.43
CA GLN A 77 -4.57 4.97 2.47
C GLN A 77 -5.95 4.80 3.11
N GLY A 78 -6.23 3.57 3.54
CA GLY A 78 -7.44 3.25 4.30
C GLY A 78 -8.67 2.98 3.43
N LEU A 79 -9.83 3.03 4.10
CA LEU A 79 -11.13 2.82 3.49
C LEU A 79 -11.89 4.15 3.47
N HIS A 80 -12.63 4.35 2.41
CA HIS A 80 -13.37 5.60 2.17
C HIS A 80 -14.85 5.31 1.89
N ALA A 81 -15.72 6.19 2.35
CA ALA A 81 -17.10 6.18 1.93
C ALA A 81 -17.22 6.82 0.54
N ALA A 82 -18.05 6.23 -0.31
CA ALA A 82 -18.37 6.74 -1.63
C ALA A 82 -19.85 6.54 -1.93
N VAL A 83 -20.37 7.27 -2.90
CA VAL A 83 -21.75 7.15 -3.36
C VAL A 83 -21.75 6.66 -4.80
N VAL A 84 -22.54 5.64 -5.09
CA VAL A 84 -22.72 5.11 -6.44
C VAL A 84 -23.46 6.13 -7.30
N ARG A 85 -22.93 6.42 -8.49
CA ARG A 85 -23.56 7.38 -9.41
C ARG A 85 -24.06 6.73 -10.69
N LYS A 86 -23.33 5.75 -11.21
CA LYS A 86 -23.69 5.14 -12.48
C LYS A 86 -23.21 3.70 -12.58
N LEU A 87 -24.04 2.81 -13.10
CA LEU A 87 -23.71 1.38 -13.25
C LEU A 87 -23.27 1.02 -14.68
N ASP A 88 -23.53 1.88 -15.63
CA ASP A 88 -23.27 1.65 -17.05
C ASP A 88 -22.35 2.73 -17.67
N GLY A 89 -21.93 2.50 -18.90
CA GLY A 89 -21.16 3.48 -19.67
C GLY A 89 -19.70 3.59 -19.25
N ASP A 90 -19.11 2.55 -18.66
CA ASP A 90 -17.68 2.48 -18.42
C ASP A 90 -16.90 2.66 -19.73
N PRO A 91 -16.05 3.72 -19.85
CA PRO A 91 -15.36 4.03 -21.09
C PRO A 91 -14.36 2.96 -21.52
N LEU A 92 -13.82 2.19 -20.58
CA LEU A 92 -12.87 1.09 -20.88
C LEU A 92 -13.56 -0.26 -21.01
N LYS A 93 -14.90 -0.37 -20.75
CA LYS A 93 -15.67 -1.61 -20.80
C LYS A 93 -15.12 -2.72 -19.88
N GLU A 94 -14.64 -2.33 -18.70
CA GLU A 94 -14.06 -3.22 -17.69
C GLU A 94 -15.03 -3.56 -16.56
N TYR A 95 -16.35 -3.38 -16.78
CA TYR A 95 -17.40 -3.66 -15.80
C TYR A 95 -17.24 -2.88 -14.50
N ARG A 96 -16.80 -1.62 -14.60
CA ARG A 96 -16.64 -0.72 -13.46
C ARG A 96 -17.92 0.09 -13.22
N ILE A 97 -18.09 0.46 -11.95
CA ILE A 97 -19.18 1.28 -11.45
C ILE A 97 -18.65 2.69 -11.21
N GLN A 98 -19.37 3.71 -11.63
CA GLN A 98 -18.99 5.08 -11.34
C GLN A 98 -19.43 5.46 -9.93
N ILE A 99 -18.46 5.94 -9.14
CA ILE A 99 -18.63 6.37 -7.76
C ILE A 99 -18.22 7.84 -7.61
N GLU A 100 -18.79 8.49 -6.62
CA GLU A 100 -18.41 9.82 -6.17
C GLU A 100 -17.80 9.73 -4.78
N LEU A 101 -16.62 10.34 -4.60
CA LEU A 101 -15.98 10.49 -3.31
C LEU A 101 -16.39 11.86 -2.72
N PRO A 102 -17.20 11.91 -1.64
CA PRO A 102 -17.77 13.16 -1.12
C PRO A 102 -16.74 14.20 -0.65
N TRP A 103 -15.55 13.74 -0.28
CA TRP A 103 -14.46 14.59 0.20
C TRP A 103 -13.58 15.15 -0.91
N MET A 104 -13.76 14.71 -2.16
CA MET A 104 -13.06 15.27 -3.32
C MET A 104 -13.83 16.42 -3.92
N ASP A 105 -13.15 17.52 -4.16
CA ASP A 105 -13.73 18.69 -4.82
C ASP A 105 -13.49 18.69 -6.33
N GLY A 106 -14.37 19.36 -7.08
CA GLY A 106 -14.21 19.65 -8.48
C GLY A 106 -14.65 18.54 -9.43
N LYS A 107 -14.08 18.55 -10.65
CA LYS A 107 -14.46 17.64 -11.75
C LYS A 107 -13.97 16.21 -11.57
N ASN A 108 -13.02 15.98 -10.69
CA ASN A 108 -12.35 14.68 -10.51
C ASN A 108 -12.95 13.82 -9.39
N LYS A 109 -14.09 14.23 -8.83
CA LYS A 109 -14.75 13.49 -7.76
C LYS A 109 -15.42 12.18 -8.20
N LEU A 110 -15.56 11.97 -9.51
CA LEU A 110 -16.14 10.78 -10.10
C LEU A 110 -15.05 9.83 -10.57
N LEU A 111 -15.05 8.62 -10.03
CA LEU A 111 -14.09 7.56 -10.36
C LEU A 111 -14.84 6.32 -10.85
N TRP A 112 -14.18 5.52 -11.67
CA TRP A 112 -14.67 4.20 -12.09
C TRP A 112 -13.98 3.13 -11.24
N ALA A 113 -14.78 2.40 -10.44
CA ALA A 113 -14.33 1.40 -9.48
C ALA A 113 -14.81 0.00 -9.86
N ARG A 114 -13.98 -1.00 -9.64
CA ARG A 114 -14.38 -2.41 -9.76
C ARG A 114 -15.16 -2.82 -8.51
N LEU A 115 -16.16 -3.70 -8.68
CA LEU A 115 -16.88 -4.28 -7.55
C LEU A 115 -16.21 -5.58 -7.12
N SER A 116 -15.85 -5.66 -5.84
CA SER A 116 -15.47 -6.93 -5.21
C SER A 116 -16.72 -7.78 -4.94
N THR A 117 -16.63 -9.07 -5.18
CA THR A 117 -17.70 -10.02 -4.91
C THR A 117 -17.12 -11.32 -4.36
N MET A 118 -17.91 -12.09 -3.63
CA MET A 118 -17.45 -13.35 -3.03
C MET A 118 -17.03 -14.40 -4.05
N TYR A 119 -17.64 -14.38 -5.24
CA TYR A 119 -17.33 -15.32 -6.31
C TYR A 119 -17.50 -14.65 -7.67
N ALA A 120 -16.44 -14.66 -8.46
CA ALA A 120 -16.43 -14.16 -9.83
C ALA A 120 -15.51 -15.02 -10.69
N THR A 121 -16.07 -15.58 -11.77
CA THR A 121 -15.31 -16.28 -12.80
C THR A 121 -15.96 -16.01 -14.16
N ASN A 122 -15.36 -16.51 -15.23
CA ASN A 122 -15.88 -16.28 -16.57
C ASN A 122 -17.33 -16.77 -16.71
N ALA A 123 -18.24 -15.84 -17.01
CA ALA A 123 -19.69 -16.04 -17.19
C ALA A 123 -20.41 -16.65 -15.96
N SER A 124 -19.80 -16.63 -14.75
CA SER A 124 -20.42 -17.16 -13.52
C SER A 124 -19.98 -16.38 -12.30
N GLY A 125 -20.83 -16.32 -11.28
CA GLY A 125 -20.51 -15.63 -10.03
C GLY A 125 -21.71 -15.04 -9.30
N ASN A 126 -21.44 -14.29 -8.24
CA ASN A 126 -22.43 -13.49 -7.55
C ASN A 126 -22.63 -12.16 -8.28
N PHE A 127 -23.84 -11.88 -8.71
CA PHE A 127 -24.17 -10.66 -9.44
C PHE A 127 -25.17 -9.81 -8.65
N PHE A 128 -24.64 -9.10 -7.66
CA PHE A 128 -25.37 -8.16 -6.79
C PHE A 128 -24.73 -6.78 -6.92
N LEU A 129 -25.22 -5.97 -7.84
CA LEU A 129 -24.75 -4.60 -8.01
C LEU A 129 -25.42 -3.68 -6.99
N PRO A 130 -24.69 -2.70 -6.43
CA PRO A 130 -25.31 -1.64 -5.67
C PRO A 130 -26.20 -0.78 -6.57
N GLU A 131 -27.20 -0.13 -6.00
CA GLU A 131 -28.06 0.80 -6.76
C GLU A 131 -27.42 2.21 -6.81
N PRO A 132 -27.79 3.03 -7.80
CA PRO A 132 -27.46 4.45 -7.78
C PRO A 132 -27.91 5.12 -6.48
N ASP A 133 -27.07 6.01 -5.97
CA ASP A 133 -27.16 6.69 -4.67
C ASP A 133 -26.87 5.83 -3.43
N ASP A 134 -26.63 4.53 -3.58
CA ASP A 134 -26.16 3.71 -2.46
C ASP A 134 -24.79 4.18 -1.94
N GLU A 135 -24.63 4.11 -0.62
CA GLU A 135 -23.35 4.33 0.04
C GLU A 135 -22.54 3.04 0.05
N VAL A 136 -21.29 3.14 -0.39
CA VAL A 136 -20.36 2.01 -0.51
C VAL A 136 -19.03 2.30 0.16
N VAL A 137 -18.37 1.25 0.61
CA VAL A 137 -16.99 1.31 1.12
C VAL A 137 -16.02 1.04 -0.01
N VAL A 138 -15.04 1.91 -0.16
CA VAL A 138 -14.04 1.86 -1.23
C VAL A 138 -12.64 1.82 -0.62
N GLY A 139 -11.82 0.92 -1.14
CA GLY A 139 -10.37 0.90 -0.95
C GLY A 139 -9.65 1.17 -2.26
N PHE A 140 -8.34 1.30 -2.20
CA PHE A 140 -7.49 1.55 -3.36
C PHE A 140 -6.42 0.46 -3.46
N MET A 141 -6.35 -0.22 -4.61
CA MET A 141 -5.35 -1.27 -4.83
C MET A 141 -3.96 -0.65 -4.84
N ASN A 142 -3.06 -1.14 -3.97
CA ASN A 142 -1.73 -0.56 -3.75
C ASN A 142 -1.76 0.95 -3.43
N GLU A 143 -2.82 1.42 -2.75
CA GLU A 143 -3.04 2.83 -2.42
C GLU A 143 -3.11 3.76 -3.65
N ASP A 144 -3.30 3.19 -4.85
CA ASP A 144 -3.33 3.92 -6.11
C ASP A 144 -4.72 4.53 -6.37
N PRO A 145 -4.84 5.87 -6.41
CA PRO A 145 -6.09 6.56 -6.71
C PRO A 145 -6.74 6.15 -8.05
N GLY A 146 -5.94 5.66 -8.99
CA GLY A 146 -6.40 5.17 -10.30
C GLY A 146 -7.06 3.79 -10.25
N HIS A 147 -6.94 3.06 -9.14
CA HIS A 147 -7.41 1.69 -9.00
C HIS A 147 -8.36 1.49 -7.80
N PRO A 148 -9.49 2.21 -7.74
CA PRO A 148 -10.48 2.04 -6.70
C PRO A 148 -11.20 0.69 -6.80
N ILE A 149 -11.52 0.10 -5.64
CA ILE A 149 -12.29 -1.13 -5.51
C ILE A 149 -13.41 -0.94 -4.49
N ILE A 150 -14.65 -1.23 -4.89
CA ILE A 150 -15.82 -1.26 -4.01
C ILE A 150 -15.79 -2.58 -3.24
N LEU A 151 -15.79 -2.52 -1.93
CA LEU A 151 -15.77 -3.69 -1.05
C LEU A 151 -17.18 -4.17 -0.69
N GLY A 152 -18.16 -3.26 -0.66
CA GLY A 152 -19.56 -3.56 -0.37
C GLY A 152 -20.36 -2.31 -0.06
N GLY A 153 -21.68 -2.47 0.08
CA GLY A 153 -22.60 -1.43 0.53
C GLY A 153 -22.67 -1.34 2.05
N VAL A 154 -23.10 -0.19 2.56
CA VAL A 154 -23.38 0.02 3.99
C VAL A 154 -24.80 0.55 4.18
N TYR A 155 -25.42 0.11 5.26
CA TYR A 155 -26.69 0.72 5.68
C TYR A 155 -26.44 1.96 6.52
N GLY A 156 -27.35 2.91 6.43
CA GLY A 156 -27.28 4.17 7.14
C GLY A 156 -28.65 4.77 7.37
N GLU A 157 -28.70 6.02 7.77
CA GLU A 157 -29.95 6.73 8.03
C GLU A 157 -30.85 6.81 6.78
N LYS A 158 -30.25 7.04 5.61
CA LYS A 158 -30.95 7.15 4.33
C LYS A 158 -31.31 5.80 3.71
N HIS A 159 -30.43 4.80 3.85
CA HIS A 159 -30.55 3.48 3.26
C HIS A 159 -30.65 2.43 4.37
N LYS A 160 -31.89 2.16 4.79
CA LYS A 160 -32.17 1.24 5.89
C LYS A 160 -32.10 -0.22 5.47
N PRO A 161 -31.71 -1.12 6.38
CA PRO A 161 -31.77 -2.55 6.10
C PRO A 161 -33.21 -3.04 5.90
N PRO A 162 -33.42 -4.17 5.21
CA PRO A 162 -34.76 -4.71 4.96
C PRO A 162 -35.49 -5.20 6.20
N TYR A 163 -34.78 -5.41 7.30
CA TYR A 163 -35.29 -5.79 8.60
C TYR A 163 -34.61 -4.97 9.71
N GLU A 164 -35.38 -4.64 10.75
CA GLU A 164 -34.77 -3.99 11.93
C GLU A 164 -33.80 -4.93 12.64
N TYR A 165 -32.77 -4.34 13.24
CA TYR A 165 -31.80 -5.11 14.02
C TYR A 165 -32.40 -5.59 15.34
N GLU A 166 -32.37 -6.89 15.57
CA GLU A 166 -32.86 -7.53 16.77
C GLU A 166 -31.70 -8.20 17.53
N ALA A 167 -31.73 -8.13 18.87
CA ALA A 167 -30.69 -8.72 19.71
C ALA A 167 -30.54 -10.25 19.50
N LYS A 168 -31.62 -10.95 19.19
CA LYS A 168 -31.60 -12.39 18.90
C LYS A 168 -31.01 -12.75 17.56
N ASN A 169 -30.99 -11.81 16.60
CA ASN A 169 -30.42 -11.96 15.27
C ASN A 169 -30.81 -13.28 14.55
N ASN A 170 -32.06 -13.69 14.67
CA ASN A 170 -32.58 -14.94 14.11
C ASN A 170 -32.84 -14.85 12.60
N THR A 171 -33.03 -13.66 12.07
CA THR A 171 -33.36 -13.44 10.67
C THR A 171 -32.10 -13.37 9.82
N LYS A 172 -32.01 -14.20 8.80
CA LYS A 172 -31.02 -14.13 7.72
C LYS A 172 -31.78 -14.14 6.40
N ALA A 173 -31.56 -13.17 5.56
CA ALA A 173 -32.33 -13.06 4.31
C ALA A 173 -31.55 -12.36 3.21
N ILE A 174 -31.84 -12.71 1.97
CA ILE A 174 -31.52 -11.91 0.78
C ILE A 174 -32.85 -11.32 0.29
N VAL A 175 -32.94 -10.02 0.25
CA VAL A 175 -34.12 -9.31 -0.19
C VAL A 175 -33.75 -8.42 -1.38
N THR A 176 -34.33 -8.67 -2.54
CA THR A 176 -34.10 -7.85 -3.73
C THR A 176 -35.01 -6.61 -3.74
N ARG A 177 -34.67 -5.64 -4.59
CA ARG A 177 -35.47 -4.43 -4.77
C ARG A 177 -36.93 -4.74 -5.13
N GLU A 178 -37.15 -5.78 -5.93
CA GLU A 178 -38.52 -6.26 -6.32
C GLU A 178 -39.13 -7.16 -5.22
N LYS A 179 -38.60 -7.11 -4.00
CA LYS A 179 -39.12 -7.83 -2.82
C LYS A 179 -39.10 -9.36 -2.93
N MET A 180 -38.34 -9.92 -3.85
CA MET A 180 -38.02 -11.34 -3.79
C MET A 180 -37.22 -11.63 -2.52
N ARG A 181 -37.55 -12.69 -1.80
CA ARG A 181 -36.96 -13.07 -0.52
C ARG A 181 -36.46 -14.51 -0.59
N ILE A 182 -35.26 -14.72 -0.15
CA ILE A 182 -34.63 -16.04 0.02
C ILE A 182 -34.13 -16.15 1.45
#